data_691300fd08dba4742e35941cd83799e6
#
_entry.id   691300fd08dba4742e35941cd83799e6
#
_cell.length_a   1.000
_cell.length_b   1.000
_cell.length_c   1.000
_cell.angle_alpha   90.00
_cell.angle_beta   90.00
_cell.angle_gamma   90.00
#
_symmetry.space_group_name_H-M   'P 1'
#
loop_
_entity.id
_entity.type
_entity.pdbx_description
1 polymer ?
#
loop_
_entity_poly.entity_id
_entity_poly.type
_entity_poly.pdbx_seq_one_letter_code
_entity_poly.pdbx_strand_id
1 'polypeptide(L)'
;ESGSVAFDYEALMKDTGYTLEEISKIQGRTAVGNTPLIELRNLSALSRKYAKPGYGARIFAKDEAANASGSFKARRAACAVAHAKKLGYKGVIAATSGNYGAAVASQAAMQGLDCIIVQECYDSKQIGQPEIVEKARKCEAYGAEVIQLTVGPELFYTFLSVLEDTGYFNASLYSPFGIAGVETLGYEIAMQCRELVGKDPEMVVCTNAGGGMMTGTARGLQKAGAVDTQMVAASIDLTGLSMASDKQFNLKSCTTGHTGFGVPYATDPDHSDVPRSAARPLRYMDRYVTVTQGEVMYMTEALANLEGIERGPAGNTALAAAFSLAQELPEDAVIVISETEYTGAGKHIQPQLAFAREHGIDIHFGNPAEEDKPGENVVLPANPG
;
A
#
# COMPACT_ATOMS: atom_id res chain seq x y z
N GLU A 1 -4.62 19.69 -20.43
CA GLU A 1 -5.88 19.44 -19.70
C GLU A 1 -7.04 19.41 -20.68
N SER A 2 -7.93 18.44 -20.53
CA SER A 2 -9.17 18.37 -21.26
C SER A 2 -10.34 18.23 -20.29
N GLY A 3 -11.35 19.09 -20.41
CA GLY A 3 -12.48 19.14 -19.49
C GLY A 3 -12.15 19.80 -18.16
N SER A 4 -13.11 19.80 -17.22
CA SER A 4 -13.03 20.52 -15.95
C SER A 4 -12.07 19.90 -14.93
N VAL A 5 -11.79 18.62 -15.03
CA VAL A 5 -11.00 17.87 -14.03
C VAL A 5 -9.96 16.93 -14.64
N ALA A 6 -9.95 16.80 -15.95
CA ALA A 6 -9.09 15.80 -16.59
C ALA A 6 -7.69 16.32 -16.89
N PHE A 7 -6.69 15.59 -16.45
CA PHE A 7 -5.32 15.66 -16.95
C PHE A 7 -5.07 14.56 -17.96
N ASP A 8 -4.19 14.79 -18.91
CA ASP A 8 -3.57 13.70 -19.66
C ASP A 8 -2.50 13.04 -18.78
N TYR A 9 -2.92 12.10 -17.93
CA TYR A 9 -2.01 11.41 -17.01
C TYR A 9 -0.96 10.59 -17.74
N GLU A 10 -1.27 10.05 -18.92
CA GLU A 10 -0.32 9.28 -19.70
C GLU A 10 0.79 10.14 -20.28
N ALA A 11 0.45 11.33 -20.78
CA ALA A 11 1.45 12.31 -21.21
C ALA A 11 2.29 12.77 -20.02
N LEU A 12 1.64 13.12 -18.90
CA LEU A 12 2.33 13.55 -17.68
C LEU A 12 3.29 12.49 -17.14
N MET A 13 2.89 11.21 -17.17
CA MET A 13 3.75 10.10 -16.76
C MET A 13 4.94 9.87 -17.70
N LYS A 14 4.78 10.15 -18.99
CA LYS A 14 5.89 10.12 -19.97
C LYS A 14 6.89 11.24 -19.74
N ASP A 15 6.41 12.39 -19.28
CA ASP A 15 7.24 13.59 -19.07
C ASP A 15 7.98 13.61 -17.74
N THR A 16 8.02 12.49 -16.98
CA THR A 16 8.82 12.42 -15.76
C THR A 16 10.30 12.65 -16.01
N GLY A 17 10.78 12.42 -17.22
CA GLY A 17 12.16 12.58 -17.62
C GLY A 17 13.11 11.49 -17.11
N TYR A 18 12.56 10.35 -16.66
CA TYR A 18 13.33 9.21 -16.17
C TYR A 18 12.95 7.93 -16.91
N THR A 19 13.97 7.20 -17.37
CA THR A 19 13.80 5.84 -17.83
C THR A 19 13.70 4.87 -16.65
N LEU A 20 13.18 3.66 -16.88
CA LEU A 20 13.10 2.62 -15.85
C LEU A 20 14.49 2.28 -15.28
N GLU A 21 15.52 2.26 -16.14
CA GLU A 21 16.91 2.02 -15.73
C GLU A 21 17.45 3.12 -14.82
N GLU A 22 17.18 4.39 -15.13
CA GLU A 22 17.58 5.51 -14.30
C GLU A 22 16.90 5.48 -12.94
N ILE A 23 15.60 5.15 -12.90
CA ILE A 23 14.84 4.98 -11.66
C ILE A 23 15.44 3.85 -10.81
N SER A 24 15.74 2.69 -11.42
CA SER A 24 16.39 1.57 -10.73
C SER A 24 17.74 1.95 -10.14
N LYS A 25 18.55 2.74 -10.88
CA LYS A 25 19.83 3.26 -10.38
C LYS A 25 19.66 4.24 -9.21
N ILE A 26 18.68 5.12 -9.28
CA ILE A 26 18.34 6.03 -8.18
C ILE A 26 17.97 5.22 -6.93
N GLN A 27 17.07 4.27 -7.07
CA GLN A 27 16.59 3.42 -5.99
C GLN A 27 17.72 2.58 -5.38
N GLY A 28 18.54 1.95 -6.20
CA GLY A 28 19.64 1.11 -5.74
C GLY A 28 20.68 1.85 -4.88
N ARG A 29 20.87 3.16 -5.11
CA ARG A 29 21.77 3.99 -4.28
C ARG A 29 21.30 4.20 -2.85
N THR A 30 20.02 3.98 -2.59
CA THR A 30 19.38 4.21 -1.29
C THR A 30 18.73 2.93 -0.73
N ALA A 31 19.25 1.76 -1.12
CA ALA A 31 18.77 0.44 -0.69
C ALA A 31 17.27 0.23 -0.94
N VAL A 32 16.80 0.63 -2.10
CA VAL A 32 15.42 0.49 -2.56
C VAL A 32 15.38 -0.32 -3.83
N GLY A 33 14.37 -1.19 -3.95
CA GLY A 33 14.21 -2.06 -5.11
C GLY A 33 15.00 -3.37 -5.00
N ASN A 34 14.86 -4.20 -6.01
CA ASN A 34 15.41 -5.56 -6.06
C ASN A 34 15.05 -6.38 -4.81
N THR A 35 13.82 -6.25 -4.36
CA THR A 35 13.30 -6.93 -3.20
C THR A 35 13.06 -8.42 -3.48
N PRO A 36 13.08 -9.29 -2.45
CA PRO A 36 12.86 -10.72 -2.67
C PRO A 36 11.47 -11.05 -3.22
N LEU A 37 11.39 -12.08 -4.06
CA LEU A 37 10.16 -12.77 -4.41
C LEU A 37 10.18 -14.16 -3.74
N ILE A 38 9.25 -14.38 -2.80
CA ILE A 38 9.26 -15.53 -1.90
C ILE A 38 8.03 -16.40 -2.16
N GLU A 39 8.20 -17.69 -2.44
CA GLU A 39 7.08 -18.63 -2.54
C GLU A 39 6.52 -18.96 -1.16
N LEU A 40 5.23 -18.70 -0.95
CA LEU A 40 4.49 -19.03 0.27
C LEU A 40 3.96 -20.46 0.16
N ARG A 41 4.82 -21.43 0.41
CA ARG A 41 4.56 -22.86 0.13
C ARG A 41 3.49 -23.45 1.01
N ASN A 42 3.51 -23.12 2.30
CA ASN A 42 2.56 -23.66 3.26
C ASN A 42 1.17 -23.05 3.09
N LEU A 43 1.10 -21.75 2.81
CA LEU A 43 -0.16 -21.08 2.49
C LEU A 43 -0.74 -21.56 1.16
N SER A 44 0.09 -21.78 0.13
CA SER A 44 -0.35 -22.42 -1.12
C SER A 44 -0.89 -23.83 -0.90
N ALA A 45 -0.21 -24.64 -0.09
CA ALA A 45 -0.68 -25.98 0.25
C ALA A 45 -1.99 -25.95 1.06
N LEU A 46 -2.13 -24.96 1.95
CA LEU A 46 -3.36 -24.78 2.71
C LEU A 46 -4.52 -24.38 1.79
N SER A 47 -4.32 -23.42 0.89
CA SER A 47 -5.33 -23.01 -0.10
C SER A 47 -5.82 -24.17 -0.96
N ARG A 48 -4.92 -25.06 -1.41
CA ARG A 48 -5.26 -26.28 -2.18
C ARG A 48 -6.19 -27.23 -1.45
N LYS A 49 -6.14 -27.31 -0.12
CA LYS A 49 -7.05 -28.18 0.65
C LYS A 49 -8.51 -27.76 0.53
N TYR A 50 -8.77 -26.49 0.24
CA TYR A 50 -10.10 -25.93 0.09
C TYR A 50 -10.50 -25.72 -1.38
N ALA A 51 -9.56 -25.85 -2.30
CA ALA A 51 -9.81 -25.79 -3.73
C ALA A 51 -10.38 -27.10 -4.27
N LYS A 52 -11.05 -27.03 -5.40
CA LYS A 52 -11.43 -28.24 -6.15
C LYS A 52 -10.18 -28.95 -6.69
N PRO A 53 -10.23 -30.28 -6.95
CA PRO A 53 -9.08 -31.03 -7.48
C PRO A 53 -8.46 -30.36 -8.72
N GLY A 54 -7.12 -30.23 -8.73
CA GLY A 54 -6.35 -29.57 -9.79
C GLY A 54 -6.31 -28.04 -9.72
N TYR A 55 -6.88 -27.46 -8.67
CA TYR A 55 -6.87 -26.01 -8.41
C TYR A 55 -6.11 -25.69 -7.12
N GLY A 56 -5.84 -24.42 -6.90
CA GLY A 56 -5.06 -23.92 -5.77
C GLY A 56 -3.68 -23.45 -6.23
N ALA A 57 -3.65 -22.30 -6.86
CA ALA A 57 -2.44 -21.69 -7.42
C ALA A 57 -1.32 -21.52 -6.38
N ARG A 58 -0.10 -21.37 -6.88
CA ARG A 58 1.08 -21.02 -6.08
C ARG A 58 1.03 -19.55 -5.74
N ILE A 59 1.18 -19.21 -4.47
CA ILE A 59 1.19 -17.83 -3.97
C ILE A 59 2.63 -17.40 -3.69
N PHE A 60 3.03 -16.27 -4.24
CA PHE A 60 4.33 -15.65 -4.01
C PHE A 60 4.14 -14.28 -3.38
N ALA A 61 5.00 -13.94 -2.44
CA ALA A 61 5.09 -12.60 -1.84
C ALA A 61 6.28 -11.85 -2.42
N LYS A 62 6.03 -10.71 -3.05
CA LYS A 62 7.05 -9.71 -3.35
C LYS A 62 7.25 -8.87 -2.10
N ASP A 63 8.36 -9.09 -1.40
CA ASP A 63 8.62 -8.55 -0.06
C ASP A 63 9.11 -7.11 -0.09
N GLU A 64 8.20 -6.19 -0.22
CA GLU A 64 8.49 -4.75 -0.26
C GLU A 64 8.89 -4.18 1.12
N ALA A 65 8.71 -4.92 2.19
CA ALA A 65 9.22 -4.56 3.51
C ALA A 65 10.75 -4.58 3.58
N ALA A 66 11.42 -5.24 2.63
CA ALA A 66 12.88 -5.24 2.50
C ALA A 66 13.48 -3.90 2.04
N ASN A 67 12.68 -2.94 1.57
CA ASN A 67 13.16 -1.60 1.26
C ASN A 67 13.62 -0.85 2.52
N ALA A 68 14.50 0.11 2.35
CA ALA A 68 15.15 0.87 3.43
C ALA A 68 14.21 1.41 4.51
N SER A 69 13.05 1.95 4.14
CA SER A 69 12.06 2.44 5.12
C SER A 69 11.08 1.37 5.57
N GLY A 70 11.23 0.12 5.12
CA GLY A 70 10.36 -0.99 5.46
C GLY A 70 9.02 -0.99 4.69
N SER A 71 8.94 -0.36 3.54
CA SER A 71 7.73 -0.40 2.70
C SER A 71 8.00 -0.11 1.22
N PHE A 72 7.07 -0.54 0.33
CA PHE A 72 7.12 -0.22 -1.10
C PHE A 72 7.15 1.29 -1.38
N LYS A 73 6.69 2.10 -0.46
CA LYS A 73 6.63 3.55 -0.59
C LYS A 73 8.01 4.18 -0.71
N ALA A 74 9.06 3.47 -0.29
CA ALA A 74 10.44 3.86 -0.57
C ALA A 74 10.73 4.00 -2.06
N ARG A 75 10.12 3.18 -2.92
CA ARG A 75 10.25 3.30 -4.38
C ARG A 75 9.76 4.63 -4.91
N ARG A 76 8.64 5.10 -4.36
CA ARG A 76 8.04 6.40 -4.70
C ARG A 76 8.92 7.55 -4.20
N ALA A 77 9.27 7.50 -2.92
CA ALA A 77 10.03 8.53 -2.24
C ALA A 77 11.44 8.68 -2.84
N ALA A 78 12.12 7.59 -3.17
CA ALA A 78 13.47 7.63 -3.75
C ALA A 78 13.52 8.47 -5.03
N CYS A 79 12.55 8.28 -5.93
CA CYS A 79 12.48 9.03 -7.18
C CYS A 79 12.13 10.51 -6.94
N ALA A 80 11.12 10.79 -6.11
CA ALA A 80 10.68 12.16 -5.83
C ALA A 80 11.77 12.98 -5.13
N VAL A 81 12.43 12.41 -4.12
CA VAL A 81 13.49 13.09 -3.36
C VAL A 81 14.75 13.30 -4.23
N ALA A 82 15.11 12.30 -5.05
CA ALA A 82 16.22 12.47 -5.99
C ALA A 82 15.95 13.59 -7.01
N HIS A 83 14.72 13.72 -7.45
CA HIS A 83 14.31 14.81 -8.34
C HIS A 83 14.40 16.15 -7.66
N ALA A 84 13.91 16.27 -6.42
CA ALA A 84 14.05 17.49 -5.62
C ALA A 84 15.52 17.93 -5.47
N LYS A 85 16.39 16.98 -5.16
CA LYS A 85 17.84 17.22 -5.05
C LYS A 85 18.46 17.66 -6.37
N LYS A 86 18.08 17.04 -7.48
CA LYS A 86 18.53 17.41 -8.83
C LYS A 86 18.16 18.84 -9.20
N LEU A 87 17.01 19.31 -8.73
CA LEU A 87 16.53 20.68 -8.95
C LEU A 87 17.11 21.68 -7.94
N GLY A 88 17.88 21.25 -6.95
CA GLY A 88 18.55 22.14 -5.99
C GLY A 88 17.66 22.58 -4.80
N TYR A 89 16.56 21.88 -4.54
CA TYR A 89 15.75 22.14 -3.35
C TYR A 89 16.51 21.81 -2.07
N LYS A 90 16.32 22.63 -1.02
CA LYS A 90 16.95 22.40 0.29
C LYS A 90 16.26 21.29 1.09
N GLY A 91 14.97 21.14 0.88
CA GLY A 91 14.16 20.20 1.62
C GLY A 91 12.95 19.71 0.84
N VAL A 92 12.28 18.74 1.42
CA VAL A 92 11.06 18.12 0.92
C VAL A 92 9.98 18.17 1.98
N ILE A 93 8.72 18.24 1.55
CA ILE A 93 7.55 18.15 2.42
C ILE A 93 6.57 17.13 1.86
N ALA A 94 5.98 16.32 2.75
CA ALA A 94 4.94 15.38 2.37
C ALA A 94 3.80 15.36 3.39
N ALA A 95 2.57 15.29 2.87
CA ALA A 95 1.40 14.93 3.66
C ALA A 95 1.26 13.41 3.68
N THR A 96 0.92 12.84 4.82
CA THR A 96 0.82 11.39 5.00
C THR A 96 -0.13 11.00 6.12
N SER A 97 -0.60 9.77 6.05
CA SER A 97 -1.24 9.07 7.16
C SER A 97 -0.37 7.93 7.73
N GLY A 98 0.89 7.80 7.26
CA GLY A 98 1.73 6.71 7.76
C GLY A 98 3.00 6.43 6.95
N ASN A 99 3.08 5.28 6.30
CA ASN A 99 4.31 4.74 5.68
C ASN A 99 4.96 5.65 4.63
N TYR A 100 4.19 6.48 3.94
CA TYR A 100 4.76 7.36 2.94
C TYR A 100 5.63 8.46 3.57
N GLY A 101 5.20 9.02 4.69
CA GLY A 101 6.01 9.97 5.45
C GLY A 101 7.34 9.37 5.88
N ALA A 102 7.32 8.15 6.44
CA ALA A 102 8.52 7.44 6.81
C ALA A 102 9.46 7.18 5.61
N ALA A 103 8.90 6.88 4.45
CA ALA A 103 9.68 6.68 3.24
C ALA A 103 10.33 7.99 2.75
N VAL A 104 9.59 9.09 2.75
CA VAL A 104 10.14 10.42 2.38
C VAL A 104 11.22 10.87 3.37
N ALA A 105 10.97 10.74 4.68
CA ALA A 105 11.94 11.08 5.70
C ALA A 105 13.23 10.26 5.58
N SER A 106 13.11 8.94 5.36
CA SER A 106 14.26 8.06 5.12
C SER A 106 15.07 8.48 3.90
N GLN A 107 14.40 8.75 2.79
CA GLN A 107 15.07 9.16 1.55
C GLN A 107 15.70 10.56 1.66
N ALA A 108 15.05 11.48 2.34
CA ALA A 108 15.60 12.81 2.61
C ALA A 108 16.90 12.70 3.45
N ALA A 109 16.87 11.90 4.51
CA ALA A 109 18.07 11.64 5.34
C ALA A 109 19.22 11.05 4.52
N MET A 110 18.96 10.02 3.70
CA MET A 110 19.99 9.38 2.86
C MET A 110 20.54 10.32 1.79
N GLN A 111 19.75 11.27 1.32
CA GLN A 111 20.15 12.18 0.25
C GLN A 111 20.60 13.56 0.74
N GLY A 112 20.52 13.81 2.05
CA GLY A 112 21.00 15.03 2.70
C GLY A 112 20.10 16.24 2.44
N LEU A 113 18.77 16.06 2.48
CA LEU A 113 17.78 17.11 2.40
C LEU A 113 17.04 17.26 3.73
N ASP A 114 16.60 18.47 4.03
CA ASP A 114 15.66 18.71 5.12
C ASP A 114 14.31 18.06 4.80
N CYS A 115 13.55 17.67 5.84
CA CYS A 115 12.29 17.00 5.66
C CYS A 115 11.24 17.47 6.67
N ILE A 116 10.06 17.81 6.16
CA ILE A 116 8.87 18.09 6.98
C ILE A 116 7.78 17.10 6.59
N ILE A 117 7.19 16.45 7.58
CA ILE A 117 6.09 15.52 7.42
C ILE A 117 4.85 16.07 8.13
N VAL A 118 3.79 16.26 7.38
CA VAL A 118 2.47 16.63 7.94
C VAL A 118 1.65 15.35 8.00
N GLN A 119 1.34 14.88 9.22
CA GLN A 119 0.74 13.57 9.45
C GLN A 119 -0.53 13.65 10.30
N GLU A 120 -1.59 13.01 9.84
CA GLU A 120 -2.77 12.73 10.66
C GLU A 120 -2.48 11.57 11.59
N CYS A 121 -2.45 11.85 12.89
CA CYS A 121 -2.13 10.87 13.92
C CYS A 121 -3.34 10.51 14.80
N TYR A 122 -4.29 11.41 14.95
CA TYR A 122 -5.34 11.34 15.94
C TYR A 122 -6.72 11.53 15.33
N ASP A 123 -7.73 10.94 15.96
CA ASP A 123 -9.13 11.24 15.64
C ASP A 123 -9.63 12.51 16.36
N SER A 124 -10.90 12.85 16.20
CA SER A 124 -11.50 14.03 16.83
C SER A 124 -11.54 13.99 18.36
N LYS A 125 -11.29 12.83 18.97
CA LYS A 125 -11.16 12.63 20.42
C LYS A 125 -9.71 12.49 20.87
N GLN A 126 -8.77 12.83 19.99
CA GLN A 126 -7.31 12.70 20.22
C GLN A 126 -6.85 11.25 20.46
N ILE A 127 -7.58 10.30 19.92
CA ILE A 127 -7.23 8.89 19.97
C ILE A 127 -6.37 8.56 18.73
N GLY A 128 -5.18 8.02 18.96
CA GLY A 128 -4.26 7.60 17.91
C GLY A 128 -4.09 6.08 17.90
N GLN A 129 -4.14 5.48 16.73
CA GLN A 129 -3.81 4.06 16.59
C GLN A 129 -2.32 3.83 16.89
N PRO A 130 -1.96 2.72 17.57
CA PRO A 130 -0.56 2.43 17.90
C PRO A 130 0.36 2.44 16.69
N GLU A 131 -0.07 1.86 15.57
CA GLU A 131 0.70 1.80 14.35
C GLU A 131 0.93 3.18 13.71
N ILE A 132 -0.08 4.05 13.70
CA ILE A 132 0.03 5.40 13.12
C ILE A 132 0.97 6.26 13.95
N VAL A 133 0.86 6.20 15.28
CA VAL A 133 1.75 6.93 16.19
C VAL A 133 3.19 6.46 16.05
N GLU A 134 3.42 5.15 15.89
CA GLU A 134 4.75 4.59 15.68
C GLU A 134 5.37 5.06 14.36
N LYS A 135 4.58 5.21 13.32
CA LYS A 135 5.04 5.77 12.04
C LYS A 135 5.50 7.23 12.15
N ALA A 136 4.81 8.04 12.97
CA ALA A 136 5.24 9.40 13.25
C ALA A 136 6.60 9.42 13.95
N ARG A 137 6.79 8.62 14.99
CA ARG A 137 8.07 8.46 15.69
C ARG A 137 9.18 7.99 14.76
N LYS A 138 8.87 7.13 13.81
CA LYS A 138 9.82 6.68 12.80
C LYS A 138 10.30 7.83 11.90
N CYS A 139 9.39 8.73 11.50
CA CYS A 139 9.77 9.95 10.76
C CYS A 139 10.72 10.83 11.57
N GLU A 140 10.42 11.06 12.85
CA GLU A 140 11.29 11.82 13.77
C GLU A 140 12.67 11.15 13.92
N ALA A 141 12.72 9.82 14.03
CA ALA A 141 13.97 9.07 14.11
C ALA A 141 14.84 9.21 12.86
N TYR A 142 14.25 9.46 11.70
CA TYR A 142 14.98 9.78 10.46
C TYR A 142 15.38 11.25 10.35
N GLY A 143 15.09 12.08 11.36
CA GLY A 143 15.45 13.48 11.40
C GLY A 143 14.44 14.42 10.75
N ALA A 144 13.24 13.97 10.42
CA ALA A 144 12.20 14.84 9.92
C ALA A 144 11.52 15.64 11.04
N GLU A 145 11.13 16.86 10.74
CA GLU A 145 10.16 17.59 11.54
C GLU A 145 8.76 17.04 11.25
N VAL A 146 8.01 16.65 12.28
CA VAL A 146 6.68 16.05 12.13
C VAL A 146 5.61 16.96 12.72
N ILE A 147 4.71 17.44 11.87
CA ILE A 147 3.52 18.17 12.26
C ILE A 147 2.38 17.16 12.39
N GLN A 148 1.99 16.89 13.64
CA GLN A 148 0.93 15.91 13.93
C GLN A 148 -0.42 16.61 14.00
N LEU A 149 -1.38 16.09 13.24
CA LEU A 149 -2.73 16.64 13.12
C LEU A 149 -3.79 15.62 13.56
N THR A 150 -4.96 16.16 13.86
CA THR A 150 -6.20 15.39 13.94
C THR A 150 -6.72 15.12 12.52
N VAL A 151 -7.34 13.96 12.29
CA VAL A 151 -8.00 13.63 11.03
C VAL A 151 -9.03 14.69 10.64
N GLY A 152 -8.88 15.27 9.47
CA GLY A 152 -9.74 16.34 8.98
C GLY A 152 -9.18 17.08 7.77
N PRO A 153 -9.88 18.13 7.33
CA PRO A 153 -9.46 18.91 6.17
C PRO A 153 -8.19 19.74 6.39
N GLU A 154 -7.76 19.87 7.63
CA GLU A 154 -6.59 20.67 8.04
C GLU A 154 -5.28 20.11 7.48
N LEU A 155 -5.23 18.82 7.14
CA LEU A 155 -4.04 18.19 6.58
C LEU A 155 -3.53 18.93 5.33
N PHE A 156 -4.40 19.13 4.36
CA PHE A 156 -4.00 19.78 3.10
C PHE A 156 -3.78 21.26 3.26
N TYR A 157 -4.56 21.93 4.08
CA TYR A 157 -4.35 23.34 4.39
C TYR A 157 -2.97 23.57 5.04
N THR A 158 -2.68 22.83 6.09
CA THR A 158 -1.39 22.92 6.81
C THR A 158 -0.23 22.58 5.87
N PHE A 159 -0.39 21.51 5.08
CA PHE A 159 0.60 21.10 4.10
C PHE A 159 0.92 22.21 3.10
N LEU A 160 -0.10 22.82 2.50
CA LEU A 160 0.07 23.88 1.51
C LEU A 160 0.67 25.15 2.12
N SER A 161 0.25 25.52 3.32
CA SER A 161 0.81 26.68 4.04
C SER A 161 2.30 26.51 4.33
N VAL A 162 2.69 25.36 4.88
CA VAL A 162 4.10 25.05 5.18
C VAL A 162 4.92 24.92 3.90
N LEU A 163 4.33 24.39 2.83
CA LEU A 163 4.99 24.32 1.52
C LEU A 163 5.30 25.72 0.96
N GLU A 164 4.35 26.64 1.08
CA GLU A 164 4.53 28.03 0.65
C GLU A 164 5.58 28.75 1.50
N ASP A 165 5.52 28.60 2.82
CA ASP A 165 6.44 29.26 3.77
C ASP A 165 7.89 28.80 3.61
N THR A 166 8.10 27.51 3.34
CA THR A 166 9.44 26.91 3.27
C THR A 166 10.04 26.92 1.86
N GLY A 167 9.20 26.92 0.84
CA GLY A 167 9.64 26.73 -0.55
C GLY A 167 10.26 25.34 -0.80
N TYR A 168 9.97 24.36 0.04
CA TYR A 168 10.46 22.98 -0.12
C TYR A 168 9.77 22.30 -1.30
N PHE A 169 10.38 21.20 -1.77
CA PHE A 169 9.78 20.42 -2.85
C PHE A 169 8.58 19.62 -2.34
N ASN A 170 7.48 19.69 -3.08
CA ASN A 170 6.30 18.86 -2.83
C ASN A 170 6.56 17.42 -3.21
N ALA A 171 6.91 16.59 -2.25
CA ALA A 171 7.10 15.15 -2.41
C ALA A 171 5.82 14.36 -2.14
N SER A 172 4.63 14.93 -2.42
CA SER A 172 3.37 14.30 -2.06
C SER A 172 3.06 13.03 -2.84
N LEU A 173 2.05 12.31 -2.35
CA LEU A 173 1.75 10.91 -2.63
C LEU A 173 1.63 10.53 -4.10
N TYR A 174 0.91 11.29 -4.88
CA TYR A 174 0.47 10.89 -6.22
C TYR A 174 1.14 11.70 -7.31
N SER A 175 2.37 12.14 -7.06
CA SER A 175 3.16 12.79 -8.10
C SER A 175 3.55 11.81 -9.21
N PRO A 176 3.73 12.25 -10.44
CA PRO A 176 4.21 11.42 -11.54
C PRO A 176 5.52 10.71 -11.22
N PHE A 177 6.44 11.38 -10.53
CA PHE A 177 7.72 10.80 -10.10
C PHE A 177 7.52 9.64 -9.13
N GLY A 178 6.58 9.78 -8.19
CA GLY A 178 6.23 8.73 -7.26
C GLY A 178 5.66 7.50 -7.96
N ILE A 179 4.75 7.67 -8.89
CA ILE A 179 4.18 6.56 -9.66
C ILE A 179 5.26 5.90 -10.55
N ALA A 180 6.07 6.68 -11.24
CA ALA A 180 7.18 6.17 -12.03
C ALA A 180 8.15 5.34 -11.16
N GLY A 181 8.38 5.74 -9.92
CA GLY A 181 9.19 4.98 -8.95
C GLY A 181 8.63 3.60 -8.63
N VAL A 182 7.32 3.38 -8.71
CA VAL A 182 6.68 2.07 -8.47
C VAL A 182 6.73 1.17 -9.70
N GLU A 183 6.98 1.70 -10.89
CA GLU A 183 7.07 0.87 -12.10
C GLU A 183 8.16 -0.21 -12.01
N THR A 184 9.24 0.04 -11.28
CA THR A 184 10.29 -0.96 -11.03
C THR A 184 9.76 -2.18 -10.29
N LEU A 185 8.74 -2.04 -9.44
CA LEU A 185 8.11 -3.15 -8.74
C LEU A 185 7.47 -4.15 -9.71
N GLY A 186 6.63 -3.68 -10.62
CA GLY A 186 5.99 -4.55 -11.61
C GLY A 186 7.00 -5.17 -12.57
N TYR A 187 8.00 -4.41 -12.99
CA TYR A 187 9.08 -4.94 -13.82
C TYR A 187 9.85 -6.06 -13.14
N GLU A 188 10.25 -5.87 -11.88
CA GLU A 188 10.94 -6.89 -11.09
C GLU A 188 10.08 -8.14 -10.88
N ILE A 189 8.78 -8.01 -10.62
CA ILE A 189 7.87 -9.14 -10.48
C ILE A 189 7.91 -10.02 -11.73
N ALA A 190 7.77 -9.45 -12.93
CA ALA A 190 7.82 -10.20 -14.18
C ALA A 190 9.17 -10.89 -14.35
N MET A 191 10.27 -10.17 -14.18
CA MET A 191 11.61 -10.72 -14.37
C MET A 191 11.92 -11.84 -13.38
N GLN A 192 11.59 -11.67 -12.10
CA GLN A 192 11.82 -12.67 -11.07
C GLN A 192 10.91 -13.90 -11.25
N CYS A 193 9.66 -13.73 -11.67
CA CYS A 193 8.79 -14.87 -12.00
C CYS A 193 9.37 -15.68 -13.17
N ARG A 194 9.82 -15.03 -14.24
CA ARG A 194 10.47 -15.72 -15.37
C ARG A 194 11.72 -16.50 -14.94
N GLU A 195 12.51 -15.91 -14.03
CA GLU A 195 13.71 -16.58 -13.50
C GLU A 195 13.35 -17.79 -12.61
N LEU A 196 12.37 -17.66 -11.70
CA LEU A 196 12.05 -18.68 -10.70
C LEU A 196 11.13 -19.78 -11.22
N VAL A 197 10.17 -19.44 -12.08
CA VAL A 197 9.11 -20.36 -12.52
C VAL A 197 8.98 -20.47 -14.05
N GLY A 198 9.77 -19.75 -14.81
CA GLY A 198 9.83 -19.83 -16.27
C GLY A 198 8.71 -19.13 -17.02
N LYS A 199 7.86 -18.35 -16.33
CA LYS A 199 6.71 -17.65 -16.94
C LYS A 199 6.35 -16.38 -16.16
N ASP A 200 5.51 -15.54 -16.77
CA ASP A 200 4.88 -14.42 -16.09
C ASP A 200 3.80 -14.93 -15.10
N PRO A 201 3.50 -14.17 -14.03
CA PRO A 201 2.40 -14.54 -13.15
C PRO A 201 1.07 -14.42 -13.86
N GLU A 202 0.14 -15.33 -13.60
CA GLU A 202 -1.23 -15.23 -14.11
C GLU A 202 -1.98 -14.07 -13.44
N MET A 203 -1.62 -13.75 -12.19
CA MET A 203 -2.30 -12.70 -11.43
C MET A 203 -1.32 -11.97 -10.51
N VAL A 204 -1.49 -10.66 -10.40
CA VAL A 204 -0.85 -9.84 -9.36
C VAL A 204 -1.92 -9.16 -8.53
N VAL A 205 -1.89 -9.37 -7.22
CA VAL A 205 -2.85 -8.77 -6.28
C VAL A 205 -2.17 -7.64 -5.51
N CYS A 206 -2.73 -6.45 -5.63
CA CYS A 206 -2.23 -5.26 -4.95
C CYS A 206 -3.22 -4.79 -3.90
N THR A 207 -2.75 -4.51 -2.69
CA THR A 207 -3.54 -3.74 -1.73
C THR A 207 -3.82 -2.36 -2.31
N ASN A 208 -5.10 -2.00 -2.40
CA ASN A 208 -5.54 -0.77 -3.04
C ASN A 208 -6.18 0.18 -2.02
N ALA A 209 -5.47 1.25 -1.73
CA ALA A 209 -6.01 2.42 -1.02
C ALA A 209 -6.09 3.60 -2.00
N GLY A 210 -5.03 4.38 -2.13
CA GLY A 210 -4.95 5.48 -3.11
C GLY A 210 -4.67 5.06 -4.56
N GLY A 211 -4.35 3.80 -4.80
CA GLY A 211 -4.16 3.25 -6.15
C GLY A 211 -2.76 3.42 -6.76
N GLY A 212 -1.84 4.05 -6.06
CA GLY A 212 -0.50 4.29 -6.60
C GLY A 212 0.32 3.02 -6.83
N MET A 213 0.19 2.02 -5.95
CA MET A 213 0.84 0.72 -6.12
C MET A 213 0.27 -0.03 -7.32
N MET A 214 -1.06 -0.11 -7.42
CA MET A 214 -1.75 -0.74 -8.54
C MET A 214 -1.28 -0.15 -9.87
N THR A 215 -1.34 1.17 -10.00
CA THR A 215 -0.96 1.88 -11.23
C THR A 215 0.51 1.65 -11.61
N GLY A 216 1.43 1.85 -10.67
CA GLY A 216 2.85 1.68 -10.94
C GLY A 216 3.23 0.23 -11.24
N THR A 217 2.67 -0.73 -10.51
CA THR A 217 2.92 -2.16 -10.73
C THR A 217 2.43 -2.59 -12.11
N ALA A 218 1.19 -2.22 -12.49
CA ALA A 218 0.65 -2.56 -13.79
C ALA A 218 1.49 -1.97 -14.95
N ARG A 219 1.91 -0.72 -14.83
CA ARG A 219 2.79 -0.09 -15.83
C ARG A 219 4.14 -0.78 -15.93
N GLY A 220 4.70 -1.21 -14.80
CA GLY A 220 5.94 -1.96 -14.75
C GLY A 220 5.84 -3.33 -15.43
N LEU A 221 4.76 -4.06 -15.20
CA LEU A 221 4.44 -5.32 -15.88
C LEU A 221 4.32 -5.12 -17.39
N GLN A 222 3.60 -4.10 -17.82
CA GLN A 222 3.48 -3.74 -19.25
C GLN A 222 4.84 -3.43 -19.88
N LYS A 223 5.70 -2.68 -19.19
CA LYS A 223 7.08 -2.39 -19.64
C LYS A 223 7.96 -3.64 -19.72
N ALA A 224 7.69 -4.65 -18.89
CA ALA A 224 8.34 -5.96 -18.96
C ALA A 224 7.75 -6.88 -20.04
N GLY A 225 6.65 -6.48 -20.70
CA GLY A 225 5.94 -7.30 -21.67
C GLY A 225 5.03 -8.36 -21.07
N ALA A 226 4.75 -8.31 -19.76
CA ALA A 226 3.82 -9.19 -19.05
C ALA A 226 2.38 -8.67 -19.17
N VAL A 227 1.88 -8.61 -20.39
CA VAL A 227 0.60 -7.95 -20.74
C VAL A 227 -0.65 -8.80 -20.45
N ASP A 228 -0.48 -10.10 -20.29
CA ASP A 228 -1.59 -11.04 -20.00
C ASP A 228 -1.79 -11.26 -18.49
N THR A 229 -0.94 -10.68 -17.65
CA THR A 229 -1.06 -10.77 -16.19
C THR A 229 -2.29 -10.01 -15.71
N GLN A 230 -3.21 -10.70 -15.05
CA GLN A 230 -4.40 -10.09 -14.48
C GLN A 230 -4.05 -9.25 -13.25
N MET A 231 -4.52 -8.01 -13.23
CA MET A 231 -4.32 -7.08 -12.12
C MET A 231 -5.54 -7.05 -11.21
N VAL A 232 -5.37 -7.43 -9.95
CA VAL A 232 -6.44 -7.44 -8.96
C VAL A 232 -6.16 -6.42 -7.86
N ALA A 233 -7.11 -5.55 -7.62
CA ALA A 233 -7.11 -4.63 -6.49
C ALA A 233 -7.84 -5.26 -5.30
N ALA A 234 -7.19 -5.28 -4.14
CA ALA A 234 -7.79 -5.75 -2.89
C ALA A 234 -7.88 -4.61 -1.88
N SER A 235 -9.03 -4.40 -1.28
CA SER A 235 -9.27 -3.38 -0.25
C SER A 235 -10.01 -3.97 0.93
N ILE A 236 -9.89 -3.30 2.09
CA ILE A 236 -10.70 -3.63 3.27
C ILE A 236 -12.11 -3.08 3.05
N ASP A 237 -13.12 -3.89 3.33
CA ASP A 237 -14.50 -3.42 3.36
C ASP A 237 -14.80 -2.70 4.68
N LEU A 238 -14.90 -1.40 4.62
CA LEU A 238 -15.32 -0.53 5.72
C LEU A 238 -16.53 0.34 5.33
N THR A 239 -17.33 -0.14 4.40
CA THR A 239 -18.58 0.52 3.96
C THR A 239 -18.36 1.96 3.52
N GLY A 240 -17.31 2.20 2.73
CA GLY A 240 -17.00 3.52 2.18
C GLY A 240 -16.32 4.50 3.17
N LEU A 241 -15.84 4.00 4.31
CA LEU A 241 -15.06 4.80 5.25
C LEU A 241 -13.84 5.39 4.55
N SER A 242 -13.71 6.70 4.58
CA SER A 242 -12.57 7.43 4.06
C SER A 242 -11.72 8.02 5.17
N MET A 243 -10.41 7.82 5.11
CA MET A 243 -9.46 8.39 6.06
C MET A 243 -9.52 9.92 6.08
N ALA A 244 -9.72 10.56 4.93
CA ALA A 244 -9.74 12.02 4.83
C ALA A 244 -11.02 12.67 5.37
N SER A 245 -12.12 11.93 5.45
CA SER A 245 -13.44 12.47 5.79
C SER A 245 -14.09 11.89 7.04
N ASP A 246 -13.73 10.69 7.47
CA ASP A 246 -14.31 10.08 8.67
C ASP A 246 -13.45 10.36 9.90
N LYS A 247 -13.95 11.24 10.76
CA LYS A 247 -13.29 11.63 12.02
C LYS A 247 -13.13 10.49 13.03
N GLN A 248 -13.78 9.35 12.82
CA GLN A 248 -13.68 8.16 13.66
C GLN A 248 -12.89 7.05 12.95
N PHE A 249 -12.14 7.37 11.90
CA PHE A 249 -11.37 6.39 11.15
C PHE A 249 -10.48 5.50 12.04
N ASN A 250 -9.78 6.09 13.00
CA ASN A 250 -8.92 5.35 13.92
C ASN A 250 -9.65 4.34 14.81
N LEU A 251 -10.92 4.57 15.10
CA LEU A 251 -11.74 3.63 15.87
C LEU A 251 -12.28 2.50 15.00
N LYS A 252 -12.56 2.79 13.73
CA LYS A 252 -13.25 1.86 12.83
C LYS A 252 -12.30 0.96 12.07
N SER A 253 -11.08 1.42 11.77
CA SER A 253 -10.09 0.66 10.99
C SER A 253 -8.94 0.17 11.86
N CYS A 254 -9.03 -1.07 12.32
CA CYS A 254 -7.98 -1.72 13.13
C CYS A 254 -6.79 -2.22 12.31
N THR A 255 -6.91 -2.26 10.99
CA THR A 255 -5.86 -2.69 10.06
C THR A 255 -5.09 -1.53 9.45
N THR A 256 -5.42 -0.27 9.82
CA THR A 256 -4.97 0.96 9.14
C THR A 256 -5.32 1.02 7.64
N GLY A 257 -6.08 0.06 7.16
CA GLY A 257 -6.65 0.02 5.82
C GLY A 257 -8.00 0.72 5.74
N HIS A 258 -8.49 0.94 4.55
CA HIS A 258 -9.82 1.48 4.26
C HIS A 258 -10.29 0.98 2.90
N THR A 259 -11.57 1.19 2.58
CA THR A 259 -12.06 0.92 1.24
C THR A 259 -11.31 1.81 0.26
N GLY A 260 -10.68 1.20 -0.74
CA GLY A 260 -9.81 1.90 -1.67
C GLY A 260 -10.55 2.88 -2.56
N PHE A 261 -9.84 3.93 -2.96
CA PHE A 261 -10.34 4.86 -3.95
C PHE A 261 -10.67 4.16 -5.26
N GLY A 262 -11.72 4.59 -5.90
CA GLY A 262 -12.19 4.08 -7.18
C GLY A 262 -13.42 3.20 -7.06
N VAL A 263 -13.65 2.48 -5.97
CA VAL A 263 -14.87 1.66 -5.85
C VAL A 263 -16.09 2.48 -5.50
N PRO A 264 -16.10 3.33 -4.46
CA PRO A 264 -17.21 4.26 -4.25
C PRO A 264 -17.40 5.24 -5.41
N TYR A 265 -16.33 5.52 -6.15
CA TYR A 265 -16.27 6.49 -7.25
C TYR A 265 -16.03 5.84 -8.60
N ALA A 266 -16.37 4.56 -8.76
CA ALA A 266 -16.17 3.82 -10.01
C ALA A 266 -16.89 4.46 -11.22
N THR A 267 -18.03 5.09 -10.96
CA THR A 267 -18.84 5.79 -11.97
C THR A 267 -18.46 7.27 -12.12
N ASP A 268 -17.76 7.82 -11.15
CA ASP A 268 -17.31 9.21 -11.13
C ASP A 268 -15.95 9.34 -10.43
N PRO A 269 -14.88 8.90 -11.08
CA PRO A 269 -13.54 8.90 -10.50
C PRO A 269 -12.99 10.31 -10.21
N ASP A 270 -13.57 11.35 -10.78
CA ASP A 270 -13.14 12.72 -10.56
C ASP A 270 -13.66 13.30 -9.22
N HIS A 271 -14.60 12.62 -8.60
CA HIS A 271 -15.04 12.90 -7.23
C HIS A 271 -14.30 12.08 -6.16
N SER A 272 -13.24 11.36 -6.52
CA SER A 272 -12.40 10.67 -5.54
C SER A 272 -11.65 11.67 -4.64
N ASP A 273 -11.19 11.20 -3.47
CA ASP A 273 -10.40 12.01 -2.53
C ASP A 273 -9.08 12.55 -3.14
N VAL A 274 -8.63 11.96 -4.23
CA VAL A 274 -7.44 12.38 -4.97
C VAL A 274 -7.74 12.59 -6.45
N PRO A 275 -8.69 13.47 -6.79
CA PRO A 275 -8.97 13.81 -8.18
C PRO A 275 -7.69 14.38 -8.81
N ARG A 276 -7.53 14.20 -10.11
CA ARG A 276 -6.35 14.68 -10.85
C ARG A 276 -5.02 14.08 -10.39
N SER A 277 -5.04 12.99 -9.61
CA SER A 277 -3.84 12.26 -9.25
C SER A 277 -3.27 11.49 -10.44
N ALA A 278 -1.95 11.30 -10.45
CA ALA A 278 -1.29 10.38 -11.38
C ALA A 278 -1.67 8.91 -11.13
N ALA A 279 -2.21 8.59 -9.94
CA ALA A 279 -2.74 7.28 -9.61
C ALA A 279 -4.18 7.16 -10.08
N ARG A 280 -4.38 6.51 -11.21
CA ARG A 280 -5.70 6.21 -11.80
C ARG A 280 -5.91 4.69 -11.85
N PRO A 281 -6.10 4.02 -10.70
CA PRO A 281 -6.08 2.57 -10.61
C PRO A 281 -7.16 1.89 -11.48
N LEU A 282 -8.32 2.52 -11.67
CA LEU A 282 -9.41 2.00 -12.51
C LEU A 282 -8.99 1.70 -13.95
N ARG A 283 -7.94 2.35 -14.46
CA ARG A 283 -7.43 2.10 -15.81
C ARG A 283 -6.65 0.80 -15.92
N TYR A 284 -6.20 0.26 -14.79
CA TYR A 284 -5.23 -0.83 -14.74
C TYR A 284 -5.75 -2.06 -14.02
N MET A 285 -6.88 -1.98 -13.31
CA MET A 285 -7.42 -3.14 -12.62
C MET A 285 -8.39 -3.91 -13.50
N ASP A 286 -8.21 -5.23 -13.53
CA ASP A 286 -9.12 -6.16 -14.19
C ASP A 286 -10.23 -6.63 -13.24
N ARG A 287 -9.92 -6.67 -11.94
CA ARG A 287 -10.84 -7.11 -10.90
C ARG A 287 -10.61 -6.33 -9.62
N TYR A 288 -11.68 -6.07 -8.89
CA TYR A 288 -11.65 -5.49 -7.56
C TYR A 288 -12.31 -6.43 -6.57
N VAL A 289 -11.67 -6.66 -5.43
CA VAL A 289 -12.20 -7.50 -4.36
C VAL A 289 -12.06 -6.79 -3.02
N THR A 290 -13.00 -7.06 -2.12
CA THR A 290 -12.93 -6.60 -0.74
C THR A 290 -12.75 -7.78 0.20
N VAL A 291 -12.06 -7.53 1.31
CA VAL A 291 -11.85 -8.47 2.40
C VAL A 291 -12.19 -7.80 3.73
N THR A 292 -12.58 -8.57 4.72
CA THR A 292 -12.88 -8.06 6.05
C THR A 292 -11.61 -7.83 6.88
N GLN A 293 -11.70 -7.01 7.92
CA GLN A 293 -10.59 -6.82 8.84
C GLN A 293 -10.18 -8.13 9.54
N GLY A 294 -11.15 -8.97 9.89
CA GLY A 294 -10.91 -10.26 10.52
C GLY A 294 -10.12 -11.21 9.63
N GLU A 295 -10.45 -11.29 8.34
CA GLU A 295 -9.70 -12.06 7.35
C GLU A 295 -8.25 -11.58 7.23
N VAL A 296 -8.04 -10.27 7.19
CA VAL A 296 -6.68 -9.69 7.13
C VAL A 296 -5.87 -10.02 8.39
N MET A 297 -6.46 -9.90 9.57
CA MET A 297 -5.80 -10.25 10.83
C MET A 297 -5.45 -11.74 10.88
N TYR A 298 -6.39 -12.59 10.47
CA TYR A 298 -6.17 -14.04 10.39
C TYR A 298 -4.99 -14.38 9.45
N MET A 299 -4.99 -13.83 8.25
CA MET A 299 -3.92 -14.10 7.27
C MET A 299 -2.57 -13.52 7.69
N THR A 300 -2.56 -12.43 8.44
CA THR A 300 -1.32 -11.87 9.00
C THR A 300 -0.70 -12.84 10.03
N GLU A 301 -1.51 -13.43 10.89
CA GLU A 301 -1.04 -14.47 11.83
C GLU A 301 -0.67 -15.76 11.10
N ALA A 302 -1.43 -16.17 10.10
CA ALA A 302 -1.15 -17.35 9.30
C ALA A 302 0.19 -17.23 8.54
N LEU A 303 0.50 -16.07 7.98
CA LEU A 303 1.79 -15.79 7.34
C LEU A 303 2.95 -16.00 8.33
N ALA A 304 2.84 -15.45 9.53
CA ALA A 304 3.85 -15.60 10.56
C ALA A 304 3.98 -17.06 11.03
N ASN A 305 2.86 -17.72 11.30
CA ASN A 305 2.85 -19.09 11.86
C ASN A 305 3.24 -20.16 10.85
N LEU A 306 2.88 -20.01 9.58
CA LEU A 306 3.08 -21.03 8.55
C LEU A 306 4.35 -20.79 7.73
N GLU A 307 4.68 -19.54 7.45
CA GLU A 307 5.82 -19.20 6.59
C GLU A 307 7.01 -18.60 7.36
N GLY A 308 6.82 -18.26 8.65
CA GLY A 308 7.86 -17.61 9.46
C GLY A 308 8.15 -16.17 9.04
N ILE A 309 7.20 -15.51 8.37
CA ILE A 309 7.33 -14.15 7.84
C ILE A 309 6.36 -13.23 8.57
N GLU A 310 6.89 -12.22 9.25
CA GLU A 310 6.08 -11.23 9.95
C GLU A 310 5.98 -9.94 9.14
N ARG A 311 4.75 -9.58 8.72
CA ARG A 311 4.47 -8.36 7.93
C ARG A 311 3.21 -7.68 8.42
N GLY A 312 2.99 -6.44 7.96
CA GLY A 312 1.88 -5.60 8.39
C GLY A 312 0.51 -6.05 7.90
N PRO A 313 -0.56 -5.81 8.70
CA PRO A 313 -1.91 -6.19 8.28
C PRO A 313 -2.37 -5.44 7.03
N ALA A 314 -1.96 -4.19 6.82
CA ALA A 314 -2.32 -3.47 5.59
C ALA A 314 -1.77 -4.17 4.33
N GLY A 315 -0.55 -4.69 4.37
CA GLY A 315 0.03 -5.50 3.29
C GLY A 315 -0.71 -6.81 3.08
N ASN A 316 -1.08 -7.46 4.17
CA ASN A 316 -1.81 -8.73 4.14
C ASN A 316 -3.26 -8.65 3.64
N THR A 317 -3.77 -7.45 3.32
CA THR A 317 -5.02 -7.30 2.56
C THR A 317 -4.94 -8.02 1.22
N ALA A 318 -3.83 -7.87 0.49
CA ALA A 318 -3.59 -8.60 -0.75
C ALA A 318 -3.46 -10.10 -0.54
N LEU A 319 -2.84 -10.53 0.57
CA LEU A 319 -2.71 -11.95 0.89
C LEU A 319 -4.06 -12.60 1.21
N ALA A 320 -4.92 -11.92 1.99
CA ALA A 320 -6.26 -12.40 2.29
C ALA A 320 -7.08 -12.62 1.01
N ALA A 321 -7.04 -11.67 0.08
CA ALA A 321 -7.68 -11.83 -1.22
C ALA A 321 -7.05 -12.97 -2.05
N ALA A 322 -5.72 -13.03 -2.12
CA ALA A 322 -5.01 -14.02 -2.92
C ALA A 322 -5.24 -15.45 -2.45
N PHE A 323 -5.42 -15.66 -1.15
CA PHE A 323 -5.71 -16.99 -0.59
C PHE A 323 -7.00 -17.59 -1.18
N SER A 324 -8.05 -16.78 -1.29
CA SER A 324 -9.31 -17.20 -1.93
C SER A 324 -9.19 -17.29 -3.44
N LEU A 325 -8.56 -16.30 -4.08
CA LEU A 325 -8.36 -16.25 -5.53
C LEU A 325 -7.51 -17.43 -6.05
N ALA A 326 -6.56 -17.90 -5.26
CA ALA A 326 -5.76 -19.07 -5.61
C ALA A 326 -6.62 -20.32 -5.84
N GLN A 327 -7.74 -20.45 -5.13
CA GLN A 327 -8.66 -21.58 -5.26
C GLN A 327 -9.44 -21.54 -6.59
N GLU A 328 -9.48 -20.41 -7.27
CA GLU A 328 -10.14 -20.24 -8.57
C GLU A 328 -9.23 -20.60 -9.76
N LEU A 329 -7.93 -20.75 -9.53
CA LEU A 329 -6.92 -20.97 -10.57
C LEU A 329 -6.33 -22.39 -10.50
N PRO A 330 -5.82 -22.92 -11.62
CA PRO A 330 -5.09 -24.20 -11.65
C PRO A 330 -3.90 -24.19 -10.65
N GLU A 331 -3.53 -25.37 -10.16
CA GLU A 331 -2.49 -25.52 -9.14
C GLU A 331 -1.08 -25.11 -9.61
N ASP A 332 -0.85 -25.09 -10.93
CA ASP A 332 0.40 -24.65 -11.55
C ASP A 332 0.43 -23.15 -11.87
N ALA A 333 -0.70 -22.46 -11.73
CA ALA A 333 -0.78 -21.00 -11.87
C ALA A 333 -0.01 -20.30 -10.75
N VAL A 334 0.42 -19.08 -11.03
CA VAL A 334 1.19 -18.24 -10.12
C VAL A 334 0.43 -16.96 -9.82
N ILE A 335 0.21 -16.70 -8.53
CA ILE A 335 -0.28 -15.43 -8.01
C ILE A 335 0.86 -14.76 -7.26
N VAL A 336 1.09 -13.49 -7.54
CA VAL A 336 2.02 -12.66 -6.78
C VAL A 336 1.24 -11.63 -5.99
N ILE A 337 1.49 -11.56 -4.69
CA ILE A 337 1.07 -10.44 -3.86
C ILE A 337 2.24 -9.48 -3.63
N SER A 338 1.93 -8.22 -3.42
CA SER A 338 2.90 -7.25 -2.93
C SER A 338 2.74 -7.13 -1.42
N GLU A 339 3.71 -7.67 -0.68
CA GLU A 339 3.77 -7.55 0.78
C GLU A 339 4.31 -6.18 1.13
N THR A 340 3.42 -5.25 1.43
CA THR A 340 3.68 -3.82 1.28
C THR A 340 4.60 -3.23 2.33
N GLU A 341 4.66 -3.84 3.54
CA GLU A 341 5.29 -3.14 4.66
C GLU A 341 5.69 -4.03 5.84
N TYR A 342 6.66 -3.51 6.57
CA TYR A 342 6.97 -3.88 7.94
C TYR A 342 7.14 -2.61 8.77
N THR A 343 6.35 -2.45 9.82
CA THR A 343 6.35 -1.21 10.61
C THR A 343 7.38 -1.19 11.73
N GLY A 344 8.03 -2.31 12.00
CA GLY A 344 8.99 -2.45 13.08
C GLY A 344 8.36 -2.68 14.46
N ALA A 345 7.05 -2.57 14.57
CA ALA A 345 6.34 -2.84 15.83
C ALA A 345 6.29 -4.33 16.18
N GLY A 346 6.60 -5.21 15.23
CA GLY A 346 6.82 -6.65 15.41
C GLY A 346 5.65 -7.47 15.93
N LYS A 347 4.62 -6.84 16.46
CA LYS A 347 3.44 -7.47 17.08
C LYS A 347 2.21 -6.59 16.95
N HIS A 348 2.12 -5.87 15.85
CA HIS A 348 1.10 -4.86 15.67
C HIS A 348 -0.34 -5.41 15.60
N ILE A 349 -0.54 -6.72 15.35
CA ILE A 349 -1.86 -7.32 15.48
C ILE A 349 -2.34 -7.25 16.92
N GLN A 350 -1.54 -7.69 17.87
CA GLN A 350 -1.93 -7.71 19.29
C GLN A 350 -2.20 -6.30 19.84
N PRO A 351 -1.34 -5.29 19.60
CA PRO A 351 -1.66 -3.92 19.95
C PRO A 351 -2.92 -3.39 19.26
N GLN A 352 -3.14 -3.70 18.00
CA GLN A 352 -4.32 -3.25 17.26
C GLN A 352 -5.61 -3.90 17.79
N LEU A 353 -5.60 -5.20 18.09
CA LEU A 353 -6.74 -5.88 18.69
C LEU A 353 -7.02 -5.39 20.11
N ALA A 354 -6.00 -5.13 20.92
CA ALA A 354 -6.14 -4.56 22.25
C ALA A 354 -6.78 -3.15 22.16
N PHE A 355 -6.25 -2.30 21.31
CA PHE A 355 -6.78 -0.97 21.04
C PHE A 355 -8.27 -1.02 20.62
N ALA A 356 -8.63 -1.94 19.71
CA ALA A 356 -10.00 -2.11 19.27
C ALA A 356 -10.93 -2.49 20.43
N ARG A 357 -10.53 -3.45 21.26
CA ARG A 357 -11.32 -3.86 22.46
C ARG A 357 -11.48 -2.72 23.47
N GLU A 358 -10.45 -1.97 23.75
CA GLU A 358 -10.46 -0.83 24.68
C GLU A 358 -11.42 0.27 24.20
N HIS A 359 -11.68 0.35 22.90
CA HIS A 359 -12.58 1.32 22.30
C HIS A 359 -13.95 0.74 21.91
N GLY A 360 -14.29 -0.44 22.42
CA GLY A 360 -15.63 -1.00 22.31
C GLY A 360 -15.92 -1.73 20.99
N ILE A 361 -14.89 -2.06 20.21
CA ILE A 361 -15.02 -2.91 19.02
C ILE A 361 -15.12 -4.36 19.49
N ASP A 362 -16.17 -5.05 19.09
CA ASP A 362 -16.34 -6.48 19.38
C ASP A 362 -15.39 -7.31 18.50
N ILE A 363 -14.70 -8.28 19.12
CA ILE A 363 -13.78 -9.17 18.43
C ILE A 363 -14.08 -10.61 18.82
N HIS A 364 -14.50 -11.41 17.85
CA HIS A 364 -14.82 -12.83 18.07
C HIS A 364 -14.43 -13.69 16.86
N PHE A 365 -14.47 -15.01 17.06
CA PHE A 365 -14.30 -15.98 15.98
C PHE A 365 -15.67 -16.34 15.40
N GLY A 366 -15.78 -16.38 14.06
CA GLY A 366 -17.04 -16.66 13.38
C GLY A 366 -16.88 -16.77 11.87
N ASN A 367 -17.97 -16.51 11.15
CA ASN A 367 -18.00 -16.45 9.71
C ASN A 367 -18.02 -14.96 9.26
N PRO A 368 -16.91 -14.39 8.77
CA PRO A 368 -16.88 -13.00 8.33
C PRO A 368 -17.91 -12.66 7.27
N ALA A 369 -18.22 -13.60 6.36
CA ALA A 369 -19.21 -13.37 5.29
C ALA A 369 -20.64 -13.13 5.82
N GLU A 370 -20.96 -13.58 7.02
CA GLU A 370 -22.31 -13.48 7.62
C GLU A 370 -22.37 -12.49 8.78
N GLU A 371 -21.30 -12.35 9.54
CA GLU A 371 -21.29 -11.68 10.83
C GLU A 371 -20.56 -10.33 10.83
N ASP A 372 -19.71 -10.08 9.82
CA ASP A 372 -18.93 -8.84 9.76
C ASP A 372 -19.83 -7.61 9.61
N LYS A 373 -19.55 -6.63 10.44
CA LYS A 373 -20.18 -5.30 10.38
C LYS A 373 -19.06 -4.26 10.30
N PRO A 374 -18.75 -3.81 9.09
CA PRO A 374 -17.63 -2.92 8.85
C PRO A 374 -17.59 -1.73 9.81
N GLY A 375 -16.48 -1.56 10.53
CA GLY A 375 -16.29 -0.49 11.50
C GLY A 375 -16.99 -0.67 12.87
N GLU A 376 -17.71 -1.78 13.10
CA GLU A 376 -18.36 -2.10 14.37
C GLU A 376 -17.74 -3.31 15.08
N ASN A 377 -17.35 -4.33 14.31
CA ASN A 377 -16.71 -5.54 14.83
C ASN A 377 -15.52 -5.99 13.99
N VAL A 378 -14.79 -6.97 14.51
CA VAL A 378 -13.78 -7.72 13.79
C VAL A 378 -14.09 -9.20 13.98
N VAL A 379 -14.53 -9.85 12.93
CA VAL A 379 -14.84 -11.29 12.93
C VAL A 379 -13.64 -12.05 12.38
N LEU A 380 -12.92 -12.73 13.27
CA LEU A 380 -11.80 -13.59 12.89
C LEU A 380 -12.35 -14.88 12.31
N PRO A 381 -11.89 -15.36 11.14
CA PRO A 381 -12.32 -16.61 10.58
C PRO A 381 -12.11 -17.77 11.57
N ALA A 382 -13.15 -18.58 11.80
CA ALA A 382 -13.06 -19.75 12.67
C ALA A 382 -12.25 -20.89 12.04
N ASN A 383 -12.15 -20.89 10.72
CA ASN A 383 -11.31 -21.81 9.95
C ASN A 383 -10.90 -21.14 8.62
N PRO A 384 -9.86 -21.64 7.92
CA PRO A 384 -9.34 -21.03 6.70
C PRO A 384 -10.14 -21.32 5.42
N GLY A 385 -11.24 -22.04 5.53
CA GLY A 385 -12.05 -22.49 4.38
C GLY A 385 -13.30 -21.67 4.16
#